data_fd797651e5050340d1b95a631bf185b8
#
_entry.id   fd797651e5050340d1b95a631bf185b8
#
_cell.length_a   1.000
_cell.length_b   1.000
_cell.length_c   1.000
_cell.angle_alpha   90.00
_cell.angle_beta   90.00
_cell.angle_gamma   90.00
#
_symmetry.space_group_name_H-M   'P 1'
#
loop_
_entity.id
_entity.type
_entity.pdbx_description
1 polymer ?
#
loop_
_entity_poly.entity_id
_entity_poly.type
_entity_poly.pdbx_seq_one_letter_code
_entity_poly.pdbx_strand_id
1 'polypeptide(L)'
;MKPNILFIVIDSLRADRIFGKQKTADSPLIDSLIKKGVYFSNTITTSQYTAQVMQSIFTARFPVVSSTTKKLHKKMNSKTSPLLLLKNYGYKTAATVQEDVFLHGLSETFDNEDVSFKGEDNLYNGLAERILKKLDSLTNPWFYYIHHEDLHTPCVVS
;
A
#
# COMPACT_ATOMS: atom_id res chain seq x y z
N MET A 1 6.72 2.89 24.42
CA MET A 1 6.99 1.92 23.34
C MET A 1 6.44 2.50 22.04
N LYS A 2 7.15 2.46 20.92
CA LYS A 2 6.65 2.94 19.62
C LYS A 2 5.72 1.90 19.01
N PRO A 3 4.55 2.29 18.44
CA PRO A 3 3.64 1.35 17.80
C PRO A 3 4.24 0.82 16.50
N ASN A 4 3.90 -0.39 16.12
CA ASN A 4 4.13 -0.89 14.77
C ASN A 4 3.09 -0.28 13.82
N ILE A 5 3.46 -0.09 12.55
CA ILE A 5 2.62 0.54 11.54
C ILE A 5 2.46 -0.42 10.36
N LEU A 6 1.23 -0.89 10.15
CA LEU A 6 0.86 -1.64 8.96
C LEU A 6 0.09 -0.73 8.01
N PHE A 7 0.63 -0.52 6.81
CA PHE A 7 0.02 0.31 5.78
C PHE A 7 -0.35 -0.56 4.58
N ILE A 8 -1.66 -0.80 4.40
CA ILE A 8 -2.20 -1.66 3.34
C ILE A 8 -2.90 -0.79 2.30
N VAL A 9 -2.54 -0.99 1.06
CA VAL A 9 -3.24 -0.46 -0.11
C VAL A 9 -3.83 -1.62 -0.89
N ILE A 10 -5.13 -1.55 -1.16
CA ILE A 10 -5.87 -2.49 -2.00
C ILE A 10 -6.29 -1.72 -3.25
N ASP A 11 -5.59 -1.95 -4.36
CA ASP A 11 -5.88 -1.25 -5.60
C ASP A 11 -7.29 -1.60 -6.11
N SER A 12 -7.96 -0.62 -6.69
CA SER A 12 -9.32 -0.76 -7.24
C SER A 12 -10.42 -1.16 -6.22
N LEU A 13 -10.15 -1.14 -4.91
CA LEU A 13 -11.17 -1.40 -3.90
C LEU A 13 -12.18 -0.25 -3.85
N ARG A 14 -13.42 -0.51 -4.20
CA ARG A 14 -14.51 0.46 -4.17
C ARG A 14 -15.09 0.59 -2.77
N ALA A 15 -15.02 1.79 -2.19
CA ALA A 15 -15.54 2.09 -0.85
C ALA A 15 -17.05 1.83 -0.73
N ASP A 16 -17.84 2.15 -1.77
CA ASP A 16 -19.29 1.93 -1.77
C ASP A 16 -19.70 0.45 -1.74
N ARG A 17 -18.78 -0.46 -2.11
CA ARG A 17 -19.03 -1.91 -2.07
C ARG A 17 -18.77 -2.52 -0.71
N ILE A 18 -17.94 -1.90 0.10
CA ILE A 18 -17.57 -2.39 1.45
C ILE A 18 -18.27 -1.64 2.57
N PHE A 19 -18.82 -0.45 2.32
CA PHE A 19 -19.46 0.35 3.36
C PHE A 19 -20.68 1.13 2.82
N GLY A 20 -21.66 1.39 3.71
CA GLY A 20 -22.82 2.21 3.42
C GLY A 20 -23.98 1.45 2.76
N LYS A 21 -24.95 2.21 2.22
CA LYS A 21 -26.21 1.66 1.68
C LYS A 21 -26.04 0.79 0.43
N GLN A 22 -24.94 0.96 -0.29
CA GLN A 22 -24.64 0.23 -1.53
C GLN A 22 -23.68 -0.94 -1.30
N LYS A 23 -23.39 -1.27 -0.04
CA LYS A 23 -22.53 -2.39 0.30
C LYS A 23 -23.08 -3.69 -0.30
N THR A 24 -22.23 -4.39 -1.04
CA THR A 24 -22.52 -5.71 -1.65
C THR A 24 -21.48 -6.76 -1.32
N ALA A 25 -20.29 -6.33 -0.87
CA ALA A 25 -19.24 -7.27 -0.50
C ALA A 25 -19.45 -7.82 0.91
N ASP A 26 -19.28 -9.13 1.07
CA ASP A 26 -19.14 -9.74 2.38
C ASP A 26 -17.69 -9.55 2.86
N SER A 27 -17.51 -8.70 3.86
CA SER A 27 -16.18 -8.27 4.32
C SER A 27 -16.12 -8.16 5.86
N PRO A 28 -16.36 -9.28 6.59
CA PRO A 28 -16.55 -9.24 8.05
C PRO A 28 -15.32 -8.71 8.80
N LEU A 29 -14.10 -8.96 8.31
CA LEU A 29 -12.88 -8.46 8.93
C LEU A 29 -12.72 -6.96 8.72
N ILE A 30 -12.98 -6.45 7.52
CA ILE A 30 -12.97 -4.99 7.24
C ILE A 30 -14.06 -4.31 8.09
N ASP A 31 -15.25 -4.88 8.18
CA ASP A 31 -16.33 -4.38 9.03
C ASP A 31 -15.92 -4.31 10.50
N SER A 32 -15.18 -5.30 10.98
CA SER A 32 -14.63 -5.30 12.34
C SER A 32 -13.60 -4.19 12.54
N LEU A 33 -12.72 -3.95 11.56
CA LEU A 33 -11.75 -2.85 11.61
C LEU A 33 -12.45 -1.49 11.61
N ILE A 34 -13.46 -1.30 10.76
CA ILE A 34 -14.26 -0.07 10.72
C ILE A 34 -14.93 0.19 12.08
N LYS A 35 -15.46 -0.85 12.73
CA LYS A 35 -16.10 -0.71 14.04
C LYS A 35 -15.14 -0.40 15.19
N LYS A 36 -13.89 -0.86 15.10
CA LYS A 36 -12.89 -0.72 16.16
C LYS A 36 -11.94 0.47 15.96
N GLY A 37 -11.85 0.96 14.73
CA GLY A 37 -10.95 2.03 14.34
C GLY A 37 -11.67 3.32 13.99
N VAL A 38 -10.98 4.16 13.21
CA VAL A 38 -11.54 5.38 12.62
C VAL A 38 -11.79 5.15 11.14
N TYR A 39 -13.02 5.37 10.70
CA TYR A 39 -13.40 5.28 9.30
C TYR A 39 -13.62 6.68 8.71
N PHE A 40 -12.88 7.00 7.64
CA PHE A 40 -13.01 8.26 6.93
C PHE A 40 -13.97 8.10 5.74
N SER A 41 -15.22 8.51 5.90
CA SER A 41 -16.28 8.33 4.90
C SER A 41 -16.16 9.27 3.69
N ASN A 42 -15.45 10.39 3.83
CA ASN A 42 -15.34 11.44 2.81
C ASN A 42 -13.88 11.71 2.45
N THR A 43 -13.17 10.66 2.05
CA THR A 43 -11.79 10.80 1.61
C THR A 43 -11.75 11.16 0.13
N ILE A 44 -10.98 12.19 -0.20
CA ILE A 44 -10.77 12.66 -1.57
C ILE A 44 -9.37 12.27 -2.02
N THR A 45 -9.29 11.57 -3.14
CA THR A 45 -7.99 11.24 -3.76
C THR A 45 -7.41 12.43 -4.52
N THR A 46 -6.08 12.50 -4.58
CA THR A 46 -5.35 13.53 -5.35
C THR A 46 -5.33 13.25 -6.85
N SER A 47 -5.61 12.02 -7.27
CA SER A 47 -5.62 11.58 -8.67
C SER A 47 -6.43 10.30 -8.83
N GLN A 48 -6.75 9.96 -10.07
CA GLN A 48 -7.35 8.69 -10.46
C GLN A 48 -6.31 7.60 -10.80
N TYR A 49 -5.02 7.95 -10.83
CA TYR A 49 -3.94 7.03 -11.19
C TYR A 49 -3.12 6.65 -9.96
N THR A 50 -2.86 5.36 -9.78
CA THR A 50 -2.14 4.78 -8.65
C THR A 50 -0.80 5.47 -8.40
N ALA A 51 0.04 5.60 -9.42
CA ALA A 51 1.35 6.21 -9.29
C ALA A 51 1.31 7.65 -8.74
N GLN A 52 0.31 8.44 -9.14
CA GLN A 52 0.15 9.82 -8.67
C GLN A 52 -0.36 9.87 -7.24
N VAL A 53 -1.29 8.99 -6.87
CA VAL A 53 -1.81 8.90 -5.49
C VAL A 53 -0.70 8.48 -4.55
N MET A 54 0.04 7.44 -4.90
CA MET A 54 1.15 6.95 -4.07
C MET A 54 2.29 7.97 -3.97
N GLN A 55 2.56 8.72 -5.05
CA GLN A 55 3.48 9.86 -4.98
C GLN A 55 3.04 10.87 -3.92
N SER A 56 1.75 11.20 -3.88
CA SER A 56 1.23 12.15 -2.87
C SER A 56 1.38 11.61 -1.45
N ILE A 57 1.07 10.33 -1.24
CA ILE A 57 1.18 9.67 0.07
C ILE A 57 2.64 9.64 0.53
N PHE A 58 3.57 9.20 -0.32
CA PHE A 58 4.97 9.04 0.06
C PHE A 58 5.80 10.32 0.02
N THR A 59 5.26 11.43 -0.48
CA THR A 59 5.97 12.72 -0.51
C THR A 59 5.26 13.80 0.28
N ALA A 60 4.01 13.56 0.73
CA ALA A 60 3.12 14.56 1.34
C ALA A 60 2.92 15.81 0.45
N ARG A 61 2.95 15.63 -0.88
CA ARG A 61 2.81 16.71 -1.86
C ARG A 61 1.75 16.35 -2.90
N PHE A 62 1.14 17.37 -3.51
CA PHE A 62 0.30 17.11 -4.68
C PHE A 62 1.12 16.50 -5.82
N PRO A 63 0.54 15.54 -6.58
CA PRO A 63 1.26 14.91 -7.66
C PRO A 63 1.54 15.94 -8.75
N VAL A 64 2.73 15.88 -9.31
CA VAL A 64 3.05 16.68 -10.49
C VAL A 64 2.44 15.97 -11.70
N VAL A 65 1.46 16.59 -12.33
CA VAL A 65 0.91 16.12 -13.60
C VAL A 65 2.02 16.18 -14.65
N SER A 66 2.61 15.04 -14.97
CA SER A 66 3.61 14.90 -16.01
C SER A 66 3.10 13.88 -17.02
N SER A 67 3.24 14.21 -18.29
CA SER A 67 2.80 13.37 -19.39
C SER A 67 3.57 12.06 -19.58
N THR A 68 4.56 11.77 -18.74
CA THR A 68 5.34 10.53 -18.82
C THR A 68 5.66 9.97 -17.44
N THR A 69 5.33 8.71 -17.23
CA THR A 69 5.60 7.90 -16.02
C THR A 69 7.08 7.99 -15.60
N LYS A 70 8.01 7.98 -16.56
CA LYS A 70 9.45 8.10 -16.28
C LYS A 70 9.86 9.41 -15.60
N LYS A 71 9.14 10.51 -15.83
CA LYS A 71 9.40 11.79 -15.13
C LYS A 71 8.81 11.83 -13.73
N LEU A 72 7.74 11.07 -13.47
CA LEU A 72 7.14 10.91 -12.14
C LEU A 72 8.09 10.17 -11.20
N HIS A 73 8.63 9.03 -11.63
CA HIS A 73 9.58 8.24 -10.82
C HIS A 73 10.86 9.02 -10.49
N LYS A 74 11.35 9.84 -11.41
CA LYS A 74 12.56 10.64 -11.21
C LYS A 74 12.40 11.79 -10.20
N LYS A 75 11.15 12.15 -9.84
CA LYS A 75 10.83 13.25 -8.91
C LYS A 75 10.51 12.77 -7.50
N MET A 76 10.33 11.48 -7.27
CA MET A 76 10.23 10.92 -5.93
C MET A 76 11.64 10.91 -5.33
N ASN A 77 11.92 11.94 -4.57
CA ASN A 77 13.21 12.04 -3.89
C ASN A 77 13.11 11.25 -2.57
N SER A 78 13.84 10.15 -2.48
CA SER A 78 13.93 9.35 -1.26
C SER A 78 14.29 10.19 -0.02
N LYS A 79 15.03 11.29 -0.20
CA LYS A 79 15.44 12.19 0.90
C LYS A 79 14.29 12.95 1.56
N THR A 80 13.14 13.07 0.92
CA THR A 80 11.95 13.76 1.45
C THR A 80 10.80 12.82 1.77
N SER A 81 11.01 11.52 1.62
CA SER A 81 9.99 10.53 1.92
C SER A 81 9.72 10.43 3.43
N PRO A 82 8.45 10.30 3.85
CA PRO A 82 8.09 9.94 5.22
C PRO A 82 8.76 8.66 5.72
N LEU A 83 9.13 7.74 4.81
CA LEU A 83 9.87 6.53 5.15
C LEU A 83 11.23 6.85 5.76
N LEU A 84 11.96 7.82 5.21
CA LEU A 84 13.23 8.24 5.78
C LEU A 84 13.04 8.80 7.19
N LEU A 85 11.98 9.56 7.41
CA LEU A 85 11.63 10.06 8.74
C LEU A 85 11.40 8.91 9.71
N LEU A 86 10.62 7.89 9.32
CA LEU A 86 10.40 6.69 10.13
C LEU A 86 11.70 5.96 10.45
N LYS A 87 12.60 5.79 9.47
CA LYS A 87 13.93 5.20 9.69
C LYS A 87 14.76 6.00 10.70
N ASN A 88 14.75 7.32 10.59
CA ASN A 88 15.44 8.20 11.56
C ASN A 88 14.86 8.07 12.98
N TYR A 89 13.58 7.71 13.08
CA TYR A 89 12.95 7.33 14.35
C TYR A 89 13.17 5.87 14.76
N GLY A 90 14.03 5.13 14.06
CA GLY A 90 14.44 3.76 14.38
C GLY A 90 13.45 2.67 13.94
N TYR A 91 12.52 2.99 13.04
CA TYR A 91 11.66 1.97 12.44
C TYR A 91 12.43 1.13 11.42
N LYS A 92 12.19 -0.18 11.44
CA LYS A 92 12.52 -1.07 10.33
C LYS A 92 11.42 -0.97 9.27
N THR A 93 11.81 -0.83 8.00
CA THR A 93 10.87 -0.61 6.92
C THR A 93 10.86 -1.80 5.97
N ALA A 94 9.68 -2.37 5.73
CA ALA A 94 9.48 -3.48 4.81
C ALA A 94 8.37 -3.17 3.82
N ALA A 95 8.42 -3.81 2.65
CA ALA A 95 7.37 -3.75 1.65
C ALA A 95 7.10 -5.13 1.07
N THR A 96 5.83 -5.42 0.75
CA THR A 96 5.39 -6.51 -0.13
C THR A 96 4.43 -5.92 -1.14
N VAL A 97 4.77 -6.03 -2.41
CA VAL A 97 4.02 -5.46 -3.54
C VAL A 97 3.93 -6.46 -4.69
N GLN A 98 2.83 -6.43 -5.45
CA GLN A 98 2.64 -7.33 -6.58
C GLN A 98 3.34 -6.86 -7.87
N GLU A 99 3.83 -5.64 -7.93
CA GLU A 99 4.70 -5.14 -8.99
C GLU A 99 5.69 -4.12 -8.43
N ASP A 100 6.88 -4.05 -9.00
CA ASP A 100 7.91 -3.10 -8.59
C ASP A 100 7.50 -1.64 -8.78
N VAL A 101 6.61 -1.37 -9.74
CA VAL A 101 6.02 -0.05 -9.97
C VAL A 101 5.32 0.49 -8.72
N PHE A 102 4.80 -0.36 -7.85
CA PHE A 102 4.15 0.06 -6.61
C PHE A 102 5.12 0.50 -5.51
N LEU A 103 6.40 0.28 -5.69
CA LEU A 103 7.43 0.89 -4.86
C LEU A 103 7.67 2.37 -5.24
N HIS A 104 7.18 2.80 -6.39
CA HIS A 104 7.18 4.20 -6.84
C HIS A 104 8.54 4.89 -6.77
N GLY A 105 9.61 4.13 -7.05
CA GLY A 105 10.98 4.63 -6.97
C GLY A 105 11.49 4.82 -5.55
N LEU A 106 10.84 4.22 -4.55
CA LEU A 106 11.23 4.24 -3.14
C LEU A 106 11.91 2.94 -2.69
N SER A 107 12.20 2.04 -3.61
CA SER A 107 12.81 0.75 -3.30
C SER A 107 14.05 0.90 -2.41
N GLU A 108 14.94 1.79 -2.73
CA GLU A 108 16.15 2.05 -1.93
C GLU A 108 15.86 2.56 -0.49
N THR A 109 14.61 2.93 -0.19
CA THR A 109 14.25 3.44 1.15
C THR A 109 13.72 2.38 2.07
N PHE A 110 13.32 1.22 1.57
CA PHE A 110 12.94 0.08 2.39
C PHE A 110 14.18 -0.71 2.81
N ASP A 111 14.16 -1.27 4.01
CA ASP A 111 15.22 -2.17 4.48
C ASP A 111 15.05 -3.57 3.89
N ASN A 112 13.82 -3.93 3.54
CA ASN A 112 13.49 -5.23 2.96
C ASN A 112 12.27 -5.10 2.03
N GLU A 113 12.40 -5.58 0.81
CA GLU A 113 11.39 -5.59 -0.22
C GLU A 113 11.07 -7.00 -0.66
N ASP A 114 9.81 -7.24 -0.94
CA ASP A 114 9.29 -8.47 -1.50
C ASP A 114 8.37 -8.10 -2.67
N VAL A 115 8.83 -8.35 -3.87
CA VAL A 115 8.13 -8.02 -5.12
C VAL A 115 7.70 -9.30 -5.79
N SER A 116 6.43 -9.41 -6.10
CA SER A 116 5.86 -10.50 -6.90
C SER A 116 5.20 -9.97 -8.16
N PHE A 117 4.73 -10.86 -9.01
CA PHE A 117 4.04 -10.50 -10.24
C PHE A 117 2.58 -10.90 -10.16
N LYS A 118 1.69 -10.01 -10.60
CA LYS A 118 0.27 -10.28 -10.73
C LYS A 118 0.05 -11.54 -11.58
N GLY A 119 -0.81 -12.43 -11.09
CA GLY A 119 -1.11 -13.70 -11.76
C GLY A 119 -0.22 -14.87 -11.34
N GLU A 120 0.96 -14.61 -10.80
CA GLU A 120 1.82 -15.64 -10.21
C GLU A 120 1.54 -15.80 -8.72
N ASP A 121 1.33 -14.67 -8.03
CA ASP A 121 1.11 -14.56 -6.60
C ASP A 121 -0.11 -13.66 -6.32
N ASN A 122 -1.16 -14.23 -5.79
CA ASN A 122 -2.31 -13.51 -5.24
C ASN A 122 -2.58 -13.97 -3.81
N LEU A 123 -3.55 -13.38 -3.13
CA LEU A 123 -3.85 -13.73 -1.73
C LEU A 123 -4.20 -15.22 -1.54
N TYR A 124 -4.73 -15.88 -2.56
CA TYR A 124 -5.05 -17.32 -2.53
C TYR A 124 -3.87 -18.20 -2.90
N ASN A 125 -2.89 -17.66 -3.63
CA ASN A 125 -1.77 -18.41 -4.17
C ASN A 125 -0.44 -17.90 -3.60
N GLY A 126 -0.27 -18.03 -2.29
CA GLY A 126 1.01 -17.85 -1.60
C GLY A 126 1.29 -16.45 -1.08
N LEU A 127 0.65 -15.38 -1.58
CA LEU A 127 0.92 -14.02 -1.13
C LEU A 127 0.53 -13.81 0.34
N ALA A 128 -0.61 -14.39 0.78
CA ALA A 128 -1.05 -14.25 2.16
C ALA A 128 -0.05 -14.88 3.14
N GLU A 129 0.44 -16.07 2.85
CA GLU A 129 1.43 -16.77 3.67
C GLU A 129 2.75 -16.01 3.71
N ARG A 130 3.18 -15.42 2.59
CA ARG A 130 4.39 -14.59 2.53
C ARG A 130 4.26 -13.33 3.38
N ILE A 131 3.11 -12.66 3.33
CA ILE A 131 2.81 -11.50 4.18
C ILE A 131 2.86 -11.88 5.66
N LEU A 132 2.22 -12.97 6.06
CA LEU A 132 2.22 -13.44 7.44
C LEU A 132 3.63 -13.81 7.91
N LYS A 133 4.37 -14.57 7.12
CA LYS A 133 5.77 -14.91 7.40
C LYS A 133 6.65 -13.66 7.53
N LYS A 134 6.42 -12.65 6.70
CA LYS A 134 7.12 -11.37 6.81
C LYS A 134 6.80 -10.69 8.14
N LEU A 135 5.53 -10.58 8.51
CA LEU A 135 5.10 -9.98 9.77
C LEU A 135 5.77 -10.63 10.98
N ASP A 136 5.86 -11.96 11.00
CA ASP A 136 6.52 -12.72 12.08
C ASP A 136 8.01 -12.47 12.16
N SER A 137 8.65 -12.08 11.06
CA SER A 137 10.09 -11.82 10.98
C SER A 137 10.50 -10.39 11.35
N LEU A 138 9.54 -9.45 11.43
CA LEU A 138 9.84 -8.04 11.67
C LEU A 138 10.18 -7.77 13.13
N THR A 139 11.23 -6.98 13.35
CA THR A 139 11.65 -6.52 14.69
C THR A 139 11.09 -5.14 14.99
N ASN A 140 10.53 -4.97 16.19
CA ASN A 140 9.90 -3.72 16.64
C ASN A 140 10.89 -2.55 16.83
N PRO A 141 10.50 -1.31 16.53
CA PRO A 141 9.27 -0.93 15.83
C PRO A 141 9.44 -1.08 14.32
N TRP A 142 8.38 -1.47 13.64
CA TRP A 142 8.41 -1.63 12.19
C TRP A 142 7.30 -0.83 11.48
N PHE A 143 7.58 -0.45 10.23
CA PHE A 143 6.62 0.01 9.24
C PHE A 143 6.57 -1.01 8.10
N TYR A 144 5.40 -1.55 7.82
CA TYR A 144 5.22 -2.52 6.75
C TYR A 144 4.20 -2.02 5.74
N TYR A 145 4.63 -1.84 4.50
CA TYR A 145 3.82 -1.45 3.37
C TYR A 145 3.42 -2.67 2.56
N ILE A 146 2.12 -2.80 2.32
CA ILE A 146 1.55 -3.84 1.44
C ILE A 146 0.73 -3.14 0.38
N HIS A 147 0.98 -3.49 -0.89
CA HIS A 147 0.18 -3.03 -2.00
C HIS A 147 -0.16 -4.22 -2.89
N HIS A 148 -1.44 -4.57 -2.93
CA HIS A 148 -1.90 -5.66 -3.75
C HIS A 148 -3.01 -5.21 -4.70
N GLU A 149 -3.11 -5.91 -5.85
CA GLU A 149 -3.95 -5.54 -6.97
C GLU A 149 -4.91 -6.65 -7.41
N ASP A 150 -5.23 -7.61 -6.53
CA ASP A 150 -6.13 -8.73 -6.88
C ASP A 150 -7.50 -8.27 -7.42
N LEU A 151 -7.94 -7.06 -7.03
CA LEU A 151 -9.17 -6.45 -7.50
C LEU A 151 -8.99 -5.57 -8.74
N HIS A 152 -7.76 -5.32 -9.18
CA HIS A 152 -7.48 -4.57 -10.40
C HIS A 152 -7.74 -5.44 -11.63
N THR A 153 -8.27 -4.85 -12.70
CA THR A 153 -8.56 -5.59 -13.95
C THR A 153 -7.29 -5.97 -14.74
N PRO A 154 -7.21 -7.20 -15.28
CA PRO A 154 -8.16 -8.29 -15.14
C PRO A 154 -8.13 -8.90 -13.75
N CYS A 155 -9.31 -9.04 -13.11
CA CYS A 155 -9.38 -9.68 -11.81
C CYS A 155 -9.04 -11.17 -11.95
N VAL A 156 -8.18 -11.67 -11.08
CA VAL A 156 -7.95 -13.09 -10.94
C VAL A 156 -8.99 -13.62 -9.96
N VAL A 157 -10.00 -14.31 -10.49
CA VAL A 157 -10.99 -15.05 -9.68
C VAL A 157 -10.57 -16.51 -9.64
N SER A 158 -10.52 -17.07 -8.44
CA SER A 158 -10.31 -18.49 -8.19
C SER A 158 -11.59 -19.28 -8.45
#